data_c2cb79c9e0d28cba01ee0aab55de5057
#
_entry.id   c2cb79c9e0d28cba01ee0aab55de5057
#
_cell.length_a   1.000
_cell.length_b   1.000
_cell.length_c   1.000
_cell.angle_alpha   90.00
_cell.angle_beta   90.00
_cell.angle_gamma   90.00
#
_symmetry.space_group_name_H-M   'P 1'
#
loop_
_entity.id
_entity.type
_entity.pdbx_description
1 polymer ?
#
loop_
_entity_poly.entity_id
_entity_poly.type
_entity_poly.pdbx_seq_one_letter_code
_entity_poly.pdbx_strand_id
1 'polypeptide(L)'
;MRVKRALILAGTVLMLGQSAAIAGDVTIVEVKATSSSVGGFDFEVSLLHDDTGWTHYADRWEVVSVDGKQYFGERVLFHPHVNEQPFTRSLRSVVIPEGVKEVMVRAHDKEHGWAKETATVALPGR
;
A
#
# COMPACT_ATOMS: atom_id res chain seq x y z
N MET A 1 32.71 2.07 4.04
CA MET A 1 32.14 2.08 4.11
C MET A 1 31.35 2.11 4.12
N ARG A 2 30.96 1.93 4.15
CA ARG A 2 30.22 1.88 4.18
C ARG A 2 29.25 1.92 3.80
N VAL A 3 28.84 1.73 3.31
CA VAL A 3 27.97 1.77 2.97
C VAL A 3 27.20 1.30 3.01
N LYS A 4 26.85 0.89 2.93
CA LYS A 4 26.04 0.43 2.94
C LYS A 4 25.14 0.58 3.30
N ARG A 5 25.14 0.60 3.60
CA ARG A 5 24.22 0.93 4.08
C ARG A 5 23.18 1.34 3.60
N ALA A 6 23.27 1.74 3.02
CA ALA A 6 22.27 2.38 2.36
C ALA A 6 21.19 1.50 1.98
N LEU A 7 21.52 0.39 1.58
CA LEU A 7 20.52 -0.40 1.13
C LEU A 7 19.48 -0.65 2.14
N ILE A 8 19.91 -0.70 3.32
CA ILE A 8 19.00 -0.97 4.32
C ILE A 8 17.94 0.01 4.39
N LEU A 9 18.27 1.20 4.08
CA LEU A 9 17.31 2.24 4.17
C LEU A 9 16.44 2.33 2.99
N ALA A 10 16.69 1.50 2.00
CA ALA A 10 15.97 1.61 0.76
C ALA A 10 14.51 1.37 0.92
N GLY A 11 14.12 0.53 1.82
CA GLY A 11 12.72 0.27 1.92
C GLY A 11 12.33 -0.36 3.23
N THR A 12 11.08 -0.17 3.56
CA THR A 12 10.46 -0.82 4.69
C THR A 12 9.44 -1.78 4.15
N VAL A 13 9.48 -3.00 4.62
CA VAL A 13 8.54 -4.01 4.22
C VAL A 13 7.68 -4.34 5.40
N LEU A 14 6.38 -4.27 5.23
CA LEU A 14 5.43 -4.65 6.24
C LEU A 14 4.65 -5.85 5.76
N MET A 15 4.71 -6.92 6.53
CA MET A 15 3.93 -8.10 6.24
C MET A 15 2.80 -8.15 7.22
N LEU A 16 1.58 -8.22 6.73
CA LEU A 16 0.45 -8.38 7.60
C LEU A 16 0.46 -9.76 8.18
N GLY A 17 0.13 -9.86 9.41
CA GLY A 17 0.08 -11.11 10.09
C GLY A 17 -1.10 -11.89 9.64
N GLN A 18 -1.49 -12.75 10.46
CA GLN A 18 -2.51 -13.65 10.17
C GLN A 18 -3.84 -13.21 10.58
N SER A 19 -4.12 -11.97 10.59
CA SER A 19 -5.45 -11.53 10.91
C SER A 19 -6.43 -12.15 9.98
N ALA A 20 -7.52 -12.55 10.50
CA ALA A 20 -8.54 -13.13 9.68
C ALA A 20 -9.14 -12.06 8.81
N ALA A 21 -8.99 -12.21 7.53
CA ALA A 21 -9.61 -11.30 6.59
C ALA A 21 -11.08 -11.63 6.49
N ILE A 22 -11.90 -10.62 6.29
CA ILE A 22 -13.30 -10.81 6.01
C ILE A 22 -13.41 -11.31 4.59
N ALA A 23 -14.20 -12.33 4.37
CA ALA A 23 -14.37 -12.88 3.04
C ALA A 23 -14.84 -11.79 2.09
N GLY A 24 -14.18 -11.64 0.97
CA GLY A 24 -14.48 -10.63 -0.02
C GLY A 24 -13.73 -9.33 0.15
N ASP A 25 -13.11 -9.10 1.31
CA ASP A 25 -12.29 -7.90 1.50
C ASP A 25 -10.94 -8.08 0.83
N VAL A 26 -10.34 -6.94 0.48
CA VAL A 26 -8.98 -6.94 -0.04
C VAL A 26 -8.02 -7.21 1.11
N THR A 27 -7.05 -8.07 0.88
CA THR A 27 -5.96 -8.31 1.82
C THR A 27 -4.71 -7.62 1.30
N ILE A 28 -4.07 -6.82 2.14
CA ILE A 28 -2.79 -6.22 1.82
C ILE A 28 -1.72 -7.21 2.24
N VAL A 29 -1.01 -7.76 1.25
CA VAL A 29 -0.02 -8.78 1.50
C VAL A 29 1.30 -8.17 1.90
N GLU A 30 1.68 -7.06 1.26
CA GLU A 30 2.96 -6.43 1.51
C GLU A 30 2.91 -4.97 1.09
N VAL A 31 3.59 -4.11 1.86
CA VAL A 31 3.81 -2.73 1.49
C VAL A 31 5.30 -2.45 1.57
N LYS A 32 5.85 -1.88 0.52
CA LYS A 32 7.23 -1.47 0.47
C LYS A 32 7.28 0.03 0.22
N ALA A 33 7.95 0.77 1.09
CA ALA A 33 8.11 2.22 0.93
C ALA A 33 9.57 2.53 0.79
N THR A 34 9.93 3.28 -0.24
CA THR A 34 11.32 3.69 -0.49
C THR A 34 11.35 5.18 -0.75
N SER A 35 12.51 5.80 -0.52
CA SER A 35 12.69 7.19 -0.87
C SER A 35 12.77 7.31 -2.39
N SER A 36 12.01 8.25 -2.94
CA SER A 36 12.04 8.47 -4.37
C SER A 36 13.25 9.30 -4.75
N SER A 37 13.87 8.99 -5.88
CA SER A 37 15.02 9.74 -6.36
C SER A 37 14.63 11.14 -6.80
N VAL A 38 13.35 11.39 -7.05
CA VAL A 38 12.88 12.71 -7.51
C VAL A 38 12.03 13.41 -6.45
N GLY A 39 12.05 12.91 -5.23
CA GLY A 39 11.32 13.54 -4.12
C GLY A 39 10.15 12.70 -3.69
N GLY A 40 9.81 12.80 -2.40
CA GLY A 40 8.74 12.01 -1.82
C GLY A 40 9.11 10.56 -1.64
N PHE A 41 8.10 9.72 -1.64
CA PHE A 41 8.28 8.29 -1.39
C PHE A 41 7.58 7.49 -2.48
N ASP A 42 8.19 6.36 -2.84
CA ASP A 42 7.58 5.40 -3.75
C ASP A 42 7.02 4.26 -2.93
N PHE A 43 5.82 3.84 -3.29
CA PHE A 43 5.17 2.71 -2.61
C PHE A 43 4.92 1.60 -3.60
N GLU A 44 5.20 0.37 -3.16
CA GLU A 44 4.78 -0.83 -3.89
C GLU A 44 3.88 -1.61 -2.97
N VAL A 45 2.68 -1.89 -3.41
CA VAL A 45 1.68 -2.56 -2.59
C VAL A 45 1.22 -3.81 -3.30
N SER A 46 1.27 -4.92 -2.60
CA SER A 46 0.79 -6.19 -3.11
C SER A 46 -0.54 -6.51 -2.44
N LEU A 47 -1.52 -6.81 -3.25
CA LEU A 47 -2.87 -7.10 -2.81
C LEU A 47 -3.27 -8.51 -3.20
N LEU A 48 -4.10 -9.11 -2.37
CA LEU A 48 -4.75 -10.36 -2.68
C LEU A 48 -6.25 -10.13 -2.57
N HIS A 49 -6.98 -10.43 -3.62
CA HIS A 49 -8.42 -10.25 -3.65
C HIS A 49 -9.00 -11.17 -4.71
N ASP A 50 -10.14 -11.74 -4.40
CA ASP A 50 -10.79 -12.64 -5.34
C ASP A 50 -11.61 -11.81 -6.34
N ASP A 51 -10.92 -11.17 -7.26
CA ASP A 51 -11.56 -10.37 -8.31
C ASP A 51 -12.36 -11.29 -9.20
N THR A 52 -13.63 -11.00 -9.36
CA THR A 52 -14.48 -11.85 -10.20
C THR A 52 -14.90 -11.17 -11.49
N GLY A 53 -14.72 -9.86 -11.59
CA GLY A 53 -15.08 -9.10 -12.76
C GLY A 53 -15.32 -7.66 -12.41
N TRP A 54 -15.96 -6.91 -13.30
CA TRP A 54 -16.09 -5.46 -13.15
C TRP A 54 -17.01 -5.03 -12.02
N THR A 55 -17.83 -5.91 -11.50
CA THR A 55 -18.69 -5.57 -10.38
C THR A 55 -18.06 -5.87 -9.03
N HIS A 56 -17.00 -6.67 -9.00
CA HIS A 56 -16.35 -7.01 -7.75
C HIS A 56 -14.86 -7.19 -8.00
N TYR A 57 -14.10 -6.14 -7.78
CA TYR A 57 -12.65 -6.17 -7.89
C TYR A 57 -12.04 -5.12 -6.99
N ALA A 58 -10.77 -5.33 -6.62
CA ALA A 58 -10.02 -4.32 -5.89
C ALA A 58 -9.77 -3.16 -6.84
N ASP A 59 -10.31 -1.99 -6.52
CA ASP A 59 -10.31 -0.87 -7.46
C ASP A 59 -9.40 0.28 -7.08
N ARG A 60 -8.84 0.29 -5.88
CA ARG A 60 -7.83 1.29 -5.52
C ARG A 60 -7.23 1.01 -4.15
N TRP A 61 -6.11 1.62 -3.88
CA TRP A 61 -5.56 1.71 -2.55
C TRP A 61 -5.04 3.13 -2.33
N GLU A 62 -4.96 3.52 -1.08
CA GLU A 62 -4.56 4.88 -0.70
C GLU A 62 -3.46 4.84 0.33
N VAL A 63 -2.63 5.91 0.31
CA VAL A 63 -1.68 6.20 1.37
C VAL A 63 -2.25 7.36 2.16
N VAL A 64 -2.47 7.15 3.44
CA VAL A 64 -3.09 8.15 4.32
C VAL A 64 -2.32 8.22 5.63
N SER A 65 -2.67 9.20 6.47
CA SER A 65 -2.09 9.26 7.80
C SER A 65 -2.59 8.09 8.64
N VAL A 66 -1.86 7.78 9.71
CA VAL A 66 -2.19 6.62 10.54
C VAL A 66 -3.60 6.72 11.12
N ASP A 67 -4.07 7.94 11.40
CA ASP A 67 -5.43 8.13 11.89
C ASP A 67 -6.46 8.16 10.76
N GLY A 68 -6.01 8.05 9.51
CA GLY A 68 -6.90 8.02 8.37
C GLY A 68 -7.45 9.36 7.93
N LYS A 69 -7.04 10.45 8.57
CA LYS A 69 -7.67 11.75 8.33
C LYS A 69 -7.00 12.57 7.24
N GLN A 70 -5.73 12.30 6.96
CA GLN A 70 -5.01 13.02 5.92
C GLN A 70 -4.75 12.09 4.75
N TYR A 71 -5.06 12.56 3.56
CA TYR A 71 -4.86 11.82 2.33
C TYR A 71 -3.53 12.27 1.71
N PHE A 72 -2.71 11.31 1.31
CA PHE A 72 -1.42 11.61 0.67
C PHE A 72 -1.38 11.18 -0.78
N GLY A 73 -2.10 10.16 -1.17
CA GLY A 73 -2.14 9.72 -2.54
C GLY A 73 -2.93 8.45 -2.73
N GLU A 74 -3.26 8.14 -3.98
CA GLU A 74 -3.98 6.91 -4.26
C GLU A 74 -3.50 6.29 -5.55
N ARG A 75 -3.58 4.98 -5.62
CA ARG A 75 -3.37 4.22 -6.83
C ARG A 75 -4.71 3.64 -7.27
N VAL A 76 -5.18 4.12 -8.41
CA VAL A 76 -6.41 3.58 -9.00
C VAL A 76 -6.04 2.31 -9.76
N LEU A 77 -6.84 1.27 -9.58
CA LEU A 77 -6.67 0.01 -10.27
C LEU A 77 -7.78 -0.06 -11.31
N PHE A 78 -7.39 0.03 -12.57
CA PHE A 78 -8.34 0.33 -13.64
C PHE A 78 -9.08 -0.88 -14.17
N HIS A 79 -8.74 -2.08 -13.73
CA HIS A 79 -9.41 -3.28 -14.23
C HIS A 79 -9.25 -4.44 -13.24
N PRO A 80 -10.12 -5.44 -13.32
CA PRO A 80 -9.99 -6.61 -12.46
C PRO A 80 -8.73 -7.41 -12.76
N HIS A 81 -8.20 -8.07 -11.73
CA HIS A 81 -7.05 -8.95 -11.85
C HIS A 81 -7.48 -10.38 -11.55
N VAL A 82 -8.30 -10.93 -12.46
CA VAL A 82 -8.90 -12.24 -12.22
C VAL A 82 -7.87 -13.36 -12.18
N ASN A 83 -6.87 -13.27 -13.05
CA ASN A 83 -5.87 -14.33 -13.19
C ASN A 83 -4.49 -13.98 -12.67
N GLU A 84 -4.34 -12.84 -12.03
CA GLU A 84 -3.07 -12.42 -11.46
C GLU A 84 -3.28 -12.11 -9.99
N GLN A 85 -3.01 -13.07 -9.12
CA GLN A 85 -3.17 -12.88 -7.68
C GLN A 85 -2.06 -13.61 -6.94
N PRO A 86 -1.40 -12.99 -5.97
CA PRO A 86 -1.54 -11.56 -5.65
C PRO A 86 -0.91 -10.70 -6.73
N PHE A 87 -1.26 -9.43 -6.75
CA PHE A 87 -0.69 -8.52 -7.74
C PHE A 87 -0.10 -7.31 -7.02
N THR A 88 0.91 -6.70 -7.66
CA THR A 88 1.66 -5.58 -7.06
C THR A 88 1.57 -4.37 -7.98
N ARG A 89 1.29 -3.22 -7.40
CA ARG A 89 1.26 -1.97 -8.15
C ARG A 89 1.96 -0.89 -7.35
N SER A 90 2.43 0.13 -8.05
CA SER A 90 3.24 1.19 -7.48
C SER A 90 2.53 2.53 -7.51
N LEU A 91 2.90 3.37 -6.57
CA LEU A 91 2.53 4.78 -6.57
C LEU A 91 3.81 5.54 -6.26
N ARG A 92 4.23 6.41 -7.16
CA ARG A 92 5.55 7.02 -7.08
C ARG A 92 5.50 8.47 -6.64
N SER A 93 6.56 8.87 -5.96
CA SER A 93 6.79 10.28 -5.62
C SER A 93 5.65 10.89 -4.81
N VAL A 94 5.19 10.16 -3.81
CA VAL A 94 4.13 10.64 -2.93
C VAL A 94 4.75 11.63 -1.97
N VAL A 95 4.24 12.85 -1.98
CA VAL A 95 4.74 13.90 -1.11
C VAL A 95 4.06 13.78 0.25
N ILE A 96 4.86 13.61 1.28
CA ILE A 96 4.35 13.44 2.64
C ILE A 96 5.01 14.48 3.52
N PRO A 97 4.22 15.25 4.28
CA PRO A 97 4.78 16.34 5.09
C PRO A 97 5.88 15.88 6.02
N GLU A 98 6.84 16.76 6.27
CA GLU A 98 7.87 16.50 7.25
C GLU A 98 7.22 16.32 8.61
N GLY A 99 7.80 15.48 9.42
CA GLY A 99 7.22 15.19 10.72
C GLY A 99 6.34 13.94 10.71
N VAL A 100 5.85 13.54 9.56
CA VAL A 100 5.10 12.29 9.45
C VAL A 100 6.12 11.17 9.31
N LYS A 101 6.12 10.25 10.26
CA LYS A 101 7.10 9.16 10.27
C LYS A 101 6.53 7.83 9.82
N GLU A 102 5.22 7.70 9.86
CA GLU A 102 4.54 6.49 9.43
C GLU A 102 3.30 6.87 8.66
N VAL A 103 2.90 5.98 7.76
CA VAL A 103 1.66 6.15 7.00
C VAL A 103 0.90 4.84 7.04
N MET A 104 -0.36 4.91 6.64
CA MET A 104 -1.23 3.75 6.56
C MET A 104 -1.64 3.56 5.11
N VAL A 105 -1.63 2.31 4.67
CA VAL A 105 -2.18 1.95 3.37
C VAL A 105 -3.50 1.25 3.62
N ARG A 106 -4.52 1.66 2.88
CA ARG A 106 -5.82 0.99 2.94
C ARG A 106 -6.28 0.67 1.52
N ALA A 107 -7.03 -0.41 1.39
CA ALA A 107 -7.43 -0.93 0.10
C ALA A 107 -8.95 -1.03 0.02
N HIS A 108 -9.46 -0.91 -1.19
CA HIS A 108 -10.90 -0.77 -1.45
C HIS A 108 -11.32 -1.72 -2.55
N ASP A 109 -12.49 -2.31 -2.42
CA ASP A 109 -13.09 -3.03 -3.53
C ASP A 109 -14.47 -2.47 -3.84
N LYS A 110 -14.95 -2.78 -5.02
CA LYS A 110 -16.18 -2.17 -5.54
C LYS A 110 -17.43 -2.59 -4.77
N GLU A 111 -17.40 -3.74 -4.16
CA GLU A 111 -18.59 -4.26 -3.49
C GLU A 111 -18.58 -3.99 -2.01
N HIS A 112 -17.44 -4.17 -1.34
CA HIS A 112 -17.35 -4.11 0.11
C HIS A 112 -16.80 -2.80 0.65
N GLY A 113 -16.24 -1.96 -0.22
CA GLY A 113 -15.66 -0.69 0.21
C GLY A 113 -14.27 -0.88 0.82
N TRP A 114 -13.96 -0.07 1.81
CA TRP A 114 -12.65 -0.14 2.47
C TRP A 114 -12.53 -1.41 3.29
N ALA A 115 -11.44 -2.13 3.06
CA ALA A 115 -11.17 -3.33 3.83
C ALA A 115 -10.90 -2.96 5.27
N LYS A 116 -11.25 -3.83 6.19
CA LYS A 116 -11.01 -3.60 7.61
C LYS A 116 -9.55 -3.67 7.96
N GLU A 117 -8.80 -4.54 7.29
CA GLU A 117 -7.38 -4.66 7.55
C GLU A 117 -6.62 -3.61 6.78
N THR A 118 -5.73 -2.91 7.46
CA THR A 118 -4.88 -1.89 6.86
C THR A 118 -3.43 -2.23 7.16
N ALA A 119 -2.51 -1.52 6.55
CA ALA A 119 -1.09 -1.74 6.79
C ALA A 119 -0.42 -0.43 7.14
N THR A 120 0.30 -0.40 8.26
CA THR A 120 1.07 0.76 8.67
C THR A 120 2.52 0.51 8.33
N VAL A 121 3.17 1.48 7.73
CA VAL A 121 4.56 1.34 7.32
C VAL A 121 5.34 2.57 7.71
N ALA A 122 6.56 2.36 8.20
CA ALA A 122 7.46 3.45 8.55
C ALA A 122 8.07 4.02 7.27
N LEU A 123 8.23 5.34 7.25
CA LEU A 123 8.87 5.99 6.10
C LEU A 123 10.38 5.94 6.28
N PRO A 124 11.12 5.47 5.26
CA PRO A 124 12.57 5.36 5.40
C PRO A 124 13.20 6.74 5.56
N GLY A 125 14.14 6.84 6.48
CA GLY A 125 14.86 8.08 6.72
C GLY A 125 14.13 9.09 7.59
N ARG A 126 13.05 8.72 8.21
CA ARG A 126 12.29 9.65 9.04
C ARG A 126 12.14 9.27 10.50
#